data_e630738e5b5f1efe14208949aa8681e2
#
_entry.id   e630738e5b5f1efe14208949aa8681e2
#
_cell.length_a   1.000
_cell.length_b   1.000
_cell.length_c   1.000
_cell.angle_alpha   90.00
_cell.angle_beta   90.00
_cell.angle_gamma   90.00
#
_symmetry.space_group_name_H-M   'P 1'
#
loop_
_entity.id
_entity.type
_entity.pdbx_description
1 polymer ?
#
loop_
_entity_poly.entity_id
_entity_poly.type
_entity_poly.pdbx_seq_one_letter_code
_entity_poly.pdbx_strand_id
1 'polypeptide(L)'
;MSEELEYNNDEMNSNENHTEDSITKVTGMYKDWFLDYASYVILERAVPAIEDGFKPVQRRIMQSLKDLDDGRYNKVANIVGHTMQYHPHGDMSIADAMVQIGQKDILIDTQGNWGNILTGDRAAASRYIEARLSKFALDVVYNPKNTDWQASYDGRRKEPINLPVKFPLLLAQG
;
A
#
# COMPACT_ATOMS: atom_id res chain seq x y z
N MET A 1 51.63 39.05 31.19
CA MET A 1 51.27 39.12 29.78
C MET A 1 51.31 37.73 29.15
N SER A 2 50.97 36.73 29.93
CA SER A 2 50.95 35.30 29.51
C SER A 2 49.70 34.53 29.99
N GLU A 3 48.76 35.16 30.69
CA GLU A 3 47.52 34.50 31.14
C GLU A 3 46.27 34.79 30.27
N GLU A 4 46.29 35.84 29.44
CA GLU A 4 45.15 36.17 28.57
C GLU A 4 45.12 35.36 27.28
N LEU A 5 46.19 34.66 26.91
CA LEU A 5 46.24 33.86 25.67
C LEU A 5 45.77 32.42 25.84
N GLU A 6 45.72 31.87 27.05
CA GLU A 6 45.21 30.51 27.30
C GLU A 6 43.68 30.46 27.36
N TYR A 7 43.00 31.54 27.77
CA TYR A 7 41.57 31.57 27.92
C TYR A 7 40.80 31.55 26.56
N ASN A 8 41.44 32.06 25.52
CA ASN A 8 40.79 32.10 24.17
C ASN A 8 40.91 30.79 23.40
N ASN A 9 41.84 29.89 23.76
CA ASN A 9 41.99 28.60 23.07
C ASN A 9 40.99 27.54 23.53
N ASP A 10 40.57 27.61 24.80
CA ASP A 10 39.61 26.63 25.33
C ASP A 10 38.15 26.94 24.85
N GLU A 11 37.80 28.21 24.65
CA GLU A 11 36.48 28.57 24.09
C GLU A 11 36.37 28.24 22.60
N MET A 12 37.42 28.36 21.80
CA MET A 12 37.40 27.96 20.40
C MET A 12 37.30 26.43 20.26
N ASN A 13 37.96 25.68 21.12
CA ASN A 13 37.95 24.21 21.06
C ASN A 13 36.63 23.61 21.56
N SER A 14 35.91 24.29 22.49
CA SER A 14 34.57 23.85 22.95
C SER A 14 33.49 24.08 21.91
N ASN A 15 33.61 25.13 21.08
CA ASN A 15 32.65 25.43 20.03
C ASN A 15 32.77 24.52 18.80
N GLU A 16 33.98 24.08 18.44
CA GLU A 16 34.17 23.14 17.34
C GLU A 16 33.61 21.75 17.65
N ASN A 17 33.81 21.26 18.89
CA ASN A 17 33.26 19.97 19.32
C ASN A 17 31.70 19.96 19.39
N HIS A 18 31.08 21.08 19.75
CA HIS A 18 29.61 21.18 19.77
C HIS A 18 28.99 21.19 18.38
N THR A 19 29.64 21.75 17.36
CA THR A 19 29.17 21.78 15.97
C THR A 19 29.32 20.43 15.32
N GLU A 20 30.40 19.70 15.53
CA GLU A 20 30.59 18.37 14.97
C GLU A 20 29.60 17.35 15.57
N ASP A 21 29.39 17.35 16.88
CA ASP A 21 28.41 16.49 17.54
C ASP A 21 26.97 16.76 17.08
N SER A 22 26.61 18.03 16.82
CA SER A 22 25.29 18.38 16.32
C SER A 22 25.06 17.93 14.86
N ILE A 23 26.08 18.08 14.01
CA ILE A 23 26.04 17.64 12.62
C ILE A 23 25.94 16.11 12.55
N THR A 24 26.69 15.39 13.37
CA THR A 24 26.67 13.93 13.42
C THR A 24 25.30 13.40 13.88
N LYS A 25 24.68 14.04 14.87
CA LYS A 25 23.33 13.69 15.36
C LYS A 25 22.26 13.91 14.29
N VAL A 26 22.29 15.02 13.56
CA VAL A 26 21.34 15.32 12.49
C VAL A 26 21.51 14.33 11.33
N THR A 27 22.73 13.98 10.94
CA THR A 27 23.00 13.01 9.88
C THR A 27 22.51 11.61 10.27
N GLY A 28 22.73 11.19 11.52
CA GLY A 28 22.20 9.93 12.05
C GLY A 28 20.68 9.90 12.00
N MET A 29 20.03 10.93 12.48
CA MET A 29 18.57 11.07 12.49
C MET A 29 17.95 11.02 11.07
N TYR A 30 18.58 11.69 10.10
CA TYR A 30 18.17 11.62 8.70
C TYR A 30 18.31 10.21 8.12
N LYS A 31 19.39 9.52 8.44
CA LYS A 31 19.62 8.16 7.99
C LYS A 31 18.57 7.19 8.55
N ASP A 32 18.27 7.30 9.83
CA ASP A 32 17.28 6.44 10.50
C ASP A 32 15.87 6.70 9.95
N TRP A 33 15.47 7.96 9.81
CA TRP A 33 14.17 8.30 9.19
C TRP A 33 14.07 7.86 7.74
N PHE A 34 15.16 7.96 6.98
CA PHE A 34 15.17 7.48 5.60
C PHE A 34 15.02 5.96 5.53
N LEU A 35 15.69 5.22 6.40
CA LEU A 35 15.59 3.77 6.48
C LEU A 35 14.19 3.34 6.92
N ASP A 36 13.60 4.00 7.91
CA ASP A 36 12.24 3.73 8.37
C ASP A 36 11.23 3.99 7.26
N TYR A 37 11.34 5.12 6.57
CA TYR A 37 10.47 5.45 5.44
C TYR A 37 10.65 4.47 4.27
N ALA A 38 11.87 4.14 3.91
CA ALA A 38 12.16 3.18 2.85
C ALA A 38 11.62 1.79 3.19
N SER A 39 11.79 1.33 4.43
CA SER A 39 11.23 0.07 4.93
C SER A 39 9.70 0.07 4.86
N TYR A 40 9.07 1.15 5.31
CA TYR A 40 7.61 1.31 5.20
C TYR A 40 7.14 1.21 3.74
N VAL A 41 7.77 1.95 2.81
CA VAL A 41 7.39 1.91 1.39
C VAL A 41 7.58 0.53 0.78
N ILE A 42 8.62 -0.18 1.16
CA ILE A 42 8.87 -1.54 0.66
C ILE A 42 7.81 -2.50 1.19
N LEU A 43 7.62 -2.56 2.50
CA LEU A 43 6.78 -3.56 3.17
C LEU A 43 5.28 -3.27 3.00
N GLU A 44 4.89 -2.00 3.10
CA GLU A 44 3.48 -1.59 3.13
C GLU A 44 2.93 -1.14 1.77
N ARG A 45 3.73 -1.12 0.71
CA ARG A 45 3.28 -0.64 -0.59
C ARG A 45 3.77 -1.46 -1.78
N ALA A 46 5.06 -1.80 -1.84
CA ALA A 46 5.67 -2.28 -3.06
C ALA A 46 5.68 -3.81 -3.17
N VAL A 47 5.90 -4.52 -2.07
CA VAL A 47 6.09 -5.98 -2.07
C VAL A 47 4.76 -6.68 -1.78
N PRO A 48 4.32 -7.61 -2.65
CA PRO A 48 3.17 -8.45 -2.36
C PRO A 48 3.49 -9.45 -1.25
N ALA A 49 2.52 -9.76 -0.40
CA ALA A 49 2.66 -10.80 0.62
C ALA A 49 2.69 -12.20 -0.04
N ILE A 50 3.47 -13.10 0.55
CA ILE A 50 3.62 -14.46 0.02
C ILE A 50 2.36 -15.30 0.21
N GLU A 51 1.58 -15.03 1.25
CA GLU A 51 0.39 -15.76 1.66
C GLU A 51 -0.77 -15.57 0.67
N ASP A 52 -0.89 -14.39 0.08
CA ASP A 52 -2.01 -14.05 -0.79
C ASP A 52 -1.61 -13.45 -2.16
N GLY A 53 -0.35 -13.10 -2.34
CA GLY A 53 0.13 -12.49 -3.58
C GLY A 53 -0.36 -11.05 -3.78
N PHE A 54 -0.92 -10.41 -2.74
CA PHE A 54 -1.44 -9.05 -2.83
C PHE A 54 -0.52 -8.03 -2.19
N LYS A 55 -0.44 -6.87 -2.85
CA LYS A 55 -0.02 -5.64 -2.19
C LYS A 55 -1.12 -5.13 -1.26
N PRO A 56 -0.82 -4.35 -0.22
CA PRO A 56 -1.83 -3.88 0.73
C PRO A 56 -3.04 -3.19 0.07
N VAL A 57 -2.83 -2.34 -0.94
CA VAL A 57 -3.94 -1.72 -1.66
C VAL A 57 -4.82 -2.74 -2.39
N GLN A 58 -4.22 -3.75 -3.01
CA GLN A 58 -4.95 -4.80 -3.72
C GLN A 58 -5.79 -5.64 -2.75
N ARG A 59 -5.24 -6.00 -1.60
CA ARG A 59 -5.95 -6.73 -0.54
C ARG A 59 -7.15 -5.95 -0.03
N ARG A 60 -7.02 -4.64 0.18
CA ARG A 60 -8.09 -3.75 0.59
C ARG A 60 -9.18 -3.60 -0.47
N ILE A 61 -8.81 -3.60 -1.75
CA ILE A 61 -9.75 -3.65 -2.86
C ILE A 61 -10.54 -4.96 -2.86
N MET A 62 -9.85 -6.09 -2.69
CA MET A 62 -10.50 -7.41 -2.64
C MET A 62 -11.45 -7.51 -1.44
N GLN A 63 -11.06 -6.96 -0.27
CA GLN A 63 -11.94 -6.89 0.90
C GLN A 63 -13.17 -6.03 0.62
N SER A 64 -12.99 -4.86 0.01
CA SER A 64 -14.11 -3.98 -0.36
C SER A 64 -15.07 -4.62 -1.36
N LEU A 65 -14.54 -5.34 -2.35
CA LEU A 65 -15.36 -6.12 -3.28
C LEU A 65 -16.18 -7.20 -2.55
N LYS A 66 -15.57 -7.85 -1.53
CA LYS A 66 -16.26 -8.86 -0.73
C LYS A 66 -17.38 -8.27 0.13
N ASP A 67 -17.13 -7.10 0.72
CA ASP A 67 -18.14 -6.40 1.51
C ASP A 67 -19.34 -5.93 0.68
N LEU A 68 -19.10 -5.59 -0.59
CA LEU A 68 -20.13 -5.14 -1.54
C LEU A 68 -20.75 -6.28 -2.36
N ASP A 69 -20.30 -7.52 -2.16
CA ASP A 69 -20.66 -8.65 -3.00
C ASP A 69 -22.15 -9.06 -2.82
N ASP A 70 -22.93 -8.73 -3.79
CA ASP A 70 -24.33 -9.18 -3.95
C ASP A 70 -24.55 -9.99 -5.25
N GLY A 71 -23.45 -10.41 -5.89
CA GLY A 71 -23.45 -11.13 -7.18
C GLY A 71 -23.62 -10.24 -8.41
N ARG A 72 -23.90 -8.95 -8.24
CA ARG A 72 -24.09 -7.99 -9.36
C ARG A 72 -22.82 -7.20 -9.61
N TYR A 73 -22.75 -6.60 -10.80
CA TYR A 73 -21.69 -5.65 -11.13
C TYR A 73 -21.87 -4.35 -10.35
N ASN A 74 -20.80 -3.86 -9.78
CA ASN A 74 -20.71 -2.57 -9.09
C ASN A 74 -19.85 -1.60 -9.89
N LYS A 75 -20.22 -0.32 -9.92
CA LYS A 75 -19.37 0.74 -10.50
C LYS A 75 -18.03 0.78 -9.79
N VAL A 76 -16.95 0.82 -10.55
CA VAL A 76 -15.59 0.94 -9.98
C VAL A 76 -15.47 2.17 -9.08
N ALA A 77 -16.15 3.27 -9.42
CA ALA A 77 -16.17 4.45 -8.55
C ALA A 77 -16.73 4.15 -7.13
N ASN A 78 -17.76 3.29 -7.03
CA ASN A 78 -18.31 2.89 -5.72
C ASN A 78 -17.35 1.99 -4.95
N ILE A 79 -16.70 1.06 -5.65
CA ILE A 79 -15.70 0.17 -5.05
C ILE A 79 -14.51 0.99 -4.55
N VAL A 80 -14.02 1.94 -5.33
CA VAL A 80 -12.93 2.86 -4.93
C VAL A 80 -13.32 3.66 -3.70
N GLY A 81 -14.52 4.27 -3.70
CA GLY A 81 -15.03 5.01 -2.55
C GLY A 81 -15.18 4.14 -1.29
N HIS A 82 -15.62 2.89 -1.44
CA HIS A 82 -15.67 1.95 -0.32
C HIS A 82 -14.27 1.57 0.18
N THR A 83 -13.31 1.38 -0.73
CA THR A 83 -11.93 1.02 -0.39
C THR A 83 -11.21 2.13 0.38
N MET A 84 -11.55 3.40 0.19
CA MET A 84 -11.00 4.53 0.94
C MET A 84 -11.22 4.42 2.47
N GLN A 85 -12.17 3.61 2.92
CA GLN A 85 -12.39 3.31 4.35
C GLN A 85 -11.26 2.47 4.95
N TYR A 86 -10.53 1.74 4.12
CA TYR A 86 -9.40 0.90 4.50
C TYR A 86 -8.05 1.51 4.10
N HIS A 87 -8.03 2.32 3.03
CA HIS A 87 -6.79 2.82 2.43
C HIS A 87 -6.70 4.35 2.53
N PRO A 88 -5.77 4.90 3.35
CA PRO A 88 -5.71 6.34 3.62
C PRO A 88 -5.10 7.18 2.48
N HIS A 89 -4.74 6.55 1.37
CA HIS A 89 -4.17 7.22 0.19
C HIS A 89 -5.28 7.51 -0.83
N GLY A 90 -5.08 8.49 -1.70
CA GLY A 90 -6.11 9.01 -2.60
C GLY A 90 -6.75 7.99 -3.53
N ASP A 91 -7.94 8.33 -4.02
CA ASP A 91 -8.79 7.52 -4.90
C ASP A 91 -8.12 7.11 -6.22
N MET A 92 -7.24 7.96 -6.77
CA MET A 92 -6.50 7.66 -8.00
C MET A 92 -5.64 6.39 -7.86
N SER A 93 -4.91 6.24 -6.76
CA SER A 93 -4.06 5.07 -6.52
C SER A 93 -4.87 3.78 -6.39
N ILE A 94 -6.06 3.86 -5.80
CA ILE A 94 -6.99 2.74 -5.69
C ILE A 94 -7.57 2.39 -7.06
N ALA A 95 -7.98 3.40 -7.85
CA ALA A 95 -8.51 3.20 -9.19
C ALA A 95 -7.49 2.54 -10.13
N ASP A 96 -6.25 3.00 -10.10
CA ASP A 96 -5.15 2.43 -10.90
C ASP A 96 -4.87 0.97 -10.51
N ALA A 97 -4.81 0.67 -9.21
CA ALA A 97 -4.66 -0.69 -8.72
C ALA A 97 -5.85 -1.60 -9.11
N MET A 98 -7.07 -1.06 -9.08
CA MET A 98 -8.28 -1.78 -9.50
C MET A 98 -8.22 -2.13 -10.98
N VAL A 99 -7.79 -1.19 -11.83
CA VAL A 99 -7.61 -1.43 -13.28
C VAL A 99 -6.57 -2.54 -13.51
N GLN A 100 -5.45 -2.50 -12.80
CA GLN A 100 -4.41 -3.53 -12.92
C GLN A 100 -4.92 -4.93 -12.54
N ILE A 101 -5.75 -5.04 -11.48
CA ILE A 101 -6.36 -6.32 -11.10
C ILE A 101 -7.34 -6.78 -12.20
N GLY A 102 -8.15 -5.86 -12.73
CA GLY A 102 -9.15 -6.16 -13.75
C GLY A 102 -8.56 -6.61 -15.07
N GLN A 103 -7.47 -5.99 -15.50
CA GLN A 103 -6.79 -6.33 -16.75
C GLN A 103 -6.14 -7.73 -16.75
N LYS A 104 -5.94 -8.33 -15.57
CA LYS A 104 -5.45 -9.72 -15.45
C LYS A 104 -6.56 -10.77 -15.64
N ASP A 105 -7.81 -10.38 -15.56
CA ASP A 105 -9.01 -11.19 -15.84
C ASP A 105 -9.07 -12.53 -15.07
N ILE A 106 -8.56 -12.54 -13.84
CA ILE A 106 -8.52 -13.75 -12.98
C ILE A 106 -9.46 -13.59 -11.78
N LEU A 107 -9.31 -12.48 -11.04
CA LEU A 107 -9.94 -12.29 -9.73
C LEU A 107 -11.28 -11.57 -9.81
N ILE A 108 -11.47 -10.77 -10.83
CA ILE A 108 -12.68 -9.99 -11.01
C ILE A 108 -13.20 -10.15 -12.44
N ASP A 109 -14.52 -10.28 -12.55
CA ASP A 109 -15.24 -10.13 -13.82
C ASP A 109 -15.38 -8.63 -14.11
N THR A 110 -15.09 -8.22 -15.34
CA THR A 110 -15.05 -6.82 -15.74
C THR A 110 -16.12 -6.51 -16.78
N GLN A 111 -16.69 -5.31 -16.73
CA GLN A 111 -17.63 -4.80 -17.73
C GLN A 111 -17.27 -3.36 -18.11
N GLY A 112 -17.31 -3.05 -19.41
CA GLY A 112 -16.88 -1.77 -19.96
C GLY A 112 -15.46 -1.80 -20.53
N ASN A 113 -14.89 -0.62 -20.79
CA ASN A 113 -13.55 -0.49 -21.35
C ASN A 113 -12.50 -0.39 -20.23
N TRP A 114 -11.80 -1.49 -19.97
CA TRP A 114 -10.73 -1.59 -18.99
C TRP A 114 -9.34 -1.32 -19.56
N GLY A 115 -9.25 -0.83 -20.80
CA GLY A 115 -7.98 -0.66 -21.50
C GLY A 115 -7.39 -1.97 -21.98
N ASN A 116 -6.18 -1.91 -22.49
CA ASN A 116 -5.47 -3.09 -22.98
C ASN A 116 -3.97 -2.97 -22.67
N ILE A 117 -3.43 -3.93 -21.93
CA ILE A 117 -2.01 -3.96 -21.54
C ILE A 117 -1.11 -4.09 -22.78
N LEU A 118 -1.54 -4.85 -23.80
CA LEU A 118 -0.72 -5.11 -24.98
C LEU A 118 -0.59 -3.91 -25.91
N THR A 119 -1.65 -3.11 -26.04
CA THR A 119 -1.69 -1.91 -26.89
C THR A 119 -1.34 -0.63 -26.12
N GLY A 120 -1.34 -0.68 -24.78
CA GLY A 120 -1.15 0.50 -23.93
C GLY A 120 -2.37 1.41 -23.83
N ASP A 121 -3.54 0.95 -24.31
CA ASP A 121 -4.78 1.71 -24.20
C ASP A 121 -5.20 1.87 -22.74
N ARG A 122 -5.62 3.09 -22.40
CA ARG A 122 -6.07 3.41 -21.04
C ARG A 122 -7.51 2.94 -20.80
N ALA A 123 -7.77 2.54 -19.55
CA ALA A 123 -9.13 2.28 -19.10
C ALA A 123 -10.00 3.54 -19.13
N ALA A 124 -11.29 3.36 -19.29
CA ALA A 124 -12.27 4.42 -19.11
C ALA A 124 -12.32 4.86 -17.63
N ALA A 125 -12.86 6.05 -17.37
CA ALA A 125 -12.99 6.56 -16.01
C ALA A 125 -13.85 5.61 -15.15
N SER A 126 -13.54 5.52 -13.85
CA SER A 126 -14.13 4.60 -12.87
C SER A 126 -15.67 4.63 -12.81
N ARG A 127 -16.29 5.74 -13.21
CA ARG A 127 -17.76 5.88 -13.30
C ARG A 127 -18.40 5.12 -14.46
N TYR A 128 -17.62 4.71 -15.47
CA TYR A 128 -18.14 4.04 -16.69
C TYR A 128 -17.89 2.54 -16.70
N ILE A 129 -16.93 2.06 -15.91
CA ILE A 129 -16.57 0.65 -15.83
C ILE A 129 -17.13 0.01 -14.58
N GLU A 130 -17.39 -1.28 -14.67
CA GLU A 130 -18.01 -2.06 -13.60
C GLU A 130 -17.21 -3.34 -13.33
N ALA A 131 -17.27 -3.81 -12.09
CA ALA A 131 -16.61 -5.03 -11.67
C ALA A 131 -17.44 -5.80 -10.65
N ARG A 132 -17.19 -7.09 -10.55
CA ARG A 132 -17.62 -7.96 -9.47
C ARG A 132 -16.58 -9.04 -9.22
N LEU A 133 -16.66 -9.71 -8.07
CA LEU A 133 -15.80 -10.87 -7.80
C LEU A 133 -16.08 -11.99 -8.80
N SER A 134 -15.01 -12.59 -9.33
CA SER A 134 -15.11 -13.82 -10.11
C SER A 134 -15.47 -15.00 -9.21
N LYS A 135 -16.06 -16.05 -9.80
CA LYS A 135 -16.33 -17.31 -9.08
C LYS A 135 -15.04 -17.92 -8.52
N PHE A 136 -13.95 -17.83 -9.28
CA PHE A 136 -12.63 -18.26 -8.86
C PHE A 136 -12.15 -17.51 -7.61
N ALA A 137 -12.27 -16.18 -7.59
CA ALA A 137 -11.87 -15.38 -6.42
C ALA A 137 -12.68 -15.74 -5.17
N LEU A 138 -13.99 -15.94 -5.30
CA LEU A 138 -14.84 -16.32 -4.18
C LEU A 138 -14.44 -17.66 -3.56
N ASP A 139 -14.02 -18.62 -4.39
CA ASP A 139 -13.65 -19.96 -3.95
C ASP A 139 -12.22 -20.03 -3.39
N VAL A 140 -11.31 -19.21 -3.90
CA VAL A 140 -9.86 -19.33 -3.66
C VAL A 140 -9.34 -18.30 -2.66
N VAL A 141 -9.81 -17.05 -2.75
CA VAL A 141 -9.22 -15.93 -1.99
C VAL A 141 -9.72 -15.91 -0.55
N TYR A 142 -11.01 -16.19 -0.34
CA TYR A 142 -11.61 -15.96 0.97
C TYR A 142 -11.68 -17.22 1.82
N ASN A 143 -10.91 -17.23 2.91
CA ASN A 143 -10.90 -18.29 3.90
C ASN A 143 -11.07 -17.70 5.31
N PRO A 144 -12.32 -17.41 5.75
CA PRO A 144 -12.55 -16.69 7.01
C PRO A 144 -12.00 -17.38 8.25
N LYS A 145 -11.78 -18.70 8.19
CA LYS A 145 -11.27 -19.47 9.34
C LYS A 145 -9.76 -19.27 9.59
N ASN A 146 -9.03 -18.90 8.52
CA ASN A 146 -7.57 -18.75 8.56
C ASN A 146 -7.13 -17.30 8.33
N THR A 147 -8.09 -16.37 8.25
CA THR A 147 -7.80 -14.94 8.05
C THR A 147 -7.61 -14.26 9.39
N ASP A 148 -6.45 -13.66 9.59
CA ASP A 148 -6.17 -12.79 10.73
C ASP A 148 -6.59 -11.35 10.41
N TRP A 149 -7.12 -10.67 11.41
CA TRP A 149 -7.72 -9.34 11.25
C TRP A 149 -7.03 -8.31 12.13
N GLN A 150 -6.83 -7.13 11.59
CA GLN A 150 -6.35 -5.96 12.33
C GLN A 150 -7.35 -4.80 12.25
N ALA A 151 -7.16 -3.78 13.09
CA ALA A 151 -7.91 -2.54 12.97
C ALA A 151 -7.49 -1.79 11.70
N SER A 152 -8.46 -1.18 11.00
CA SER A 152 -8.17 -0.23 9.91
C SER A 152 -7.43 1.00 10.46
N TYR A 153 -6.85 1.81 9.58
CA TYR A 153 -6.07 3.00 9.95
C TYR A 153 -6.85 3.99 10.83
N ASP A 154 -8.18 4.04 10.68
CA ASP A 154 -9.07 4.91 11.48
C ASP A 154 -9.68 4.21 12.70
N GLY A 155 -9.37 2.91 12.91
CA GLY A 155 -9.87 2.08 14.00
C GLY A 155 -11.36 1.72 13.94
N ARG A 156 -12.08 2.15 12.90
CA ARG A 156 -13.53 1.96 12.81
C ARG A 156 -13.95 0.61 12.27
N ARG A 157 -13.07 -0.04 11.52
CA ARG A 157 -13.32 -1.32 10.85
C ARG A 157 -12.18 -2.30 11.12
N LYS A 158 -12.39 -3.53 10.72
CA LYS A 158 -11.33 -4.55 10.66
C LYS A 158 -10.98 -4.80 9.21
N GLU A 159 -9.69 -4.90 8.92
CA GLU A 159 -9.16 -5.31 7.64
C GLU A 159 -8.32 -6.59 7.80
N PRO A 160 -8.26 -7.46 6.78
CA PRO A 160 -7.42 -8.64 6.84
C PRO A 160 -5.94 -8.25 6.79
N ILE A 161 -5.13 -8.86 7.65
CA ILE A 161 -3.67 -8.73 7.59
C ILE A 161 -3.16 -9.36 6.29
N ASN A 162 -3.63 -10.58 6.01
CA ASN A 162 -3.47 -11.28 4.74
C ASN A 162 -4.73 -12.10 4.44
N LEU A 163 -4.86 -12.56 3.21
CA LEU A 163 -5.94 -13.46 2.78
C LEU A 163 -5.31 -14.81 2.40
N PRO A 164 -5.24 -15.79 3.33
CA PRO A 164 -4.60 -17.07 3.06
C PRO A 164 -5.30 -17.82 1.93
N VAL A 165 -4.75 -17.69 0.72
CA VAL A 165 -5.36 -18.23 -0.50
C VAL A 165 -5.09 -19.73 -0.67
N LYS A 166 -6.00 -20.43 -1.31
CA LYS A 166 -5.88 -21.87 -1.61
C LYS A 166 -5.09 -22.16 -2.89
N PHE A 167 -4.66 -21.12 -3.61
CA PHE A 167 -3.97 -21.20 -4.90
C PHE A 167 -2.83 -20.19 -4.94
N PRO A 168 -1.67 -20.48 -5.50
CA PRO A 168 -0.51 -19.59 -5.48
C PRO A 168 -0.70 -18.37 -6.41
N LEU A 169 -1.50 -17.42 -5.97
CA LEU A 169 -1.84 -16.21 -6.75
C LEU A 169 -0.61 -15.38 -7.09
N LEU A 170 0.40 -15.36 -6.21
CA LEU A 170 1.66 -14.66 -6.48
C LEU A 170 2.31 -15.12 -7.79
N LEU A 171 2.28 -16.43 -8.07
CA LEU A 171 2.82 -16.97 -9.31
C LEU A 171 1.88 -16.78 -10.50
N ALA A 172 0.57 -16.80 -10.27
CA ALA A 172 -0.43 -16.69 -11.34
C ALA A 172 -0.60 -15.24 -11.84
N GLN A 173 -0.35 -14.28 -10.96
CA GLN A 173 -0.51 -12.88 -11.33
C GLN A 173 0.77 -12.22 -11.88
N GLY A 174 1.93 -12.84 -11.73
CA GLY A 174 3.22 -12.36 -12.24
C GLY A 174 3.83 -11.27 -11.39
#